data_2c9a58a748df813881c9cde38919576b
#
_entry.id   2c9a58a748df813881c9cde38919576b
#
_cell.length_a   1.000
_cell.length_b   1.000
_cell.length_c   1.000
_cell.angle_alpha   90.00
_cell.angle_beta   90.00
_cell.angle_gamma   90.00
#
_symmetry.space_group_name_H-M   'P 1'
#
loop_
_entity.id
_entity.type
_entity.pdbx_description
1 polymer ?
#
loop_
_entity_poly.entity_id
_entity_poly.type
_entity_poly.pdbx_seq_one_letter_code
_entity_poly.pdbx_strand_id
1 'polypeptide(L)'
;MNIRTRILIGTVAVACGIAGIAYATPVVGLLVGTILSSGTIDDEIKMRVHVPLPPVAGADSEDNEDQDNEWRAELYTSGPSNIVVQDVVYAPGGHTGWHSHPGILLSSVISGSIEWYDSRCRKHVYNAGDSLTESTQTHYVRNVEAVNAHFMVTYLIANGQPRRIDQPAPACAAALGLD
;
A
#
# COMPACT_ATOMS: atom_id res chain seq x y z
N MET A 1 64.18 -17.17 -42.67
CA MET A 1 63.04 -17.79 -42.00
C MET A 1 62.33 -16.68 -41.19
N ASN A 2 61.34 -16.02 -41.82
CA ASN A 2 60.65 -14.84 -41.24
C ASN A 2 59.38 -15.25 -40.56
N ILE A 3 59.33 -15.12 -39.23
CA ILE A 3 58.13 -15.33 -38.41
C ILE A 3 57.40 -14.00 -38.38
N ARG A 4 56.19 -13.95 -39.00
CA ARG A 4 55.28 -12.80 -38.91
C ARG A 4 54.32 -13.03 -37.71
N THR A 5 54.57 -12.26 -36.64
CA THR A 5 53.67 -12.19 -35.49
C THR A 5 52.39 -11.39 -35.86
N ARG A 6 51.24 -12.04 -35.86
CA ARG A 6 49.92 -11.38 -36.01
C ARG A 6 49.41 -10.98 -34.62
N ILE A 7 49.32 -9.69 -34.39
CA ILE A 7 48.69 -9.14 -33.20
C ILE A 7 47.17 -9.09 -33.47
N LEU A 8 46.40 -9.88 -32.75
CA LEU A 8 44.94 -9.76 -32.70
C LEU A 8 44.57 -8.64 -31.69
N ILE A 9 44.04 -7.54 -32.21
CA ILE A 9 43.45 -6.50 -31.39
C ILE A 9 41.99 -6.91 -31.15
N GLY A 10 41.70 -7.41 -29.94
CA GLY A 10 40.32 -7.69 -29.48
C GLY A 10 39.68 -6.39 -29.06
N THR A 11 38.65 -5.95 -29.76
CA THR A 11 37.75 -4.85 -29.35
C THR A 11 36.83 -5.34 -28.23
N VAL A 12 37.04 -4.85 -27.00
CA VAL A 12 36.12 -5.03 -25.89
C VAL A 12 35.01 -3.99 -26.05
N ALA A 13 33.82 -4.42 -26.42
CA ALA A 13 32.63 -3.58 -26.39
C ALA A 13 32.15 -3.46 -24.94
N VAL A 14 32.40 -2.31 -24.31
CA VAL A 14 31.80 -1.97 -23.02
C VAL A 14 30.32 -1.57 -23.28
N ALA A 15 29.39 -2.46 -22.98
CA ALA A 15 27.98 -2.11 -22.94
C ALA A 15 27.73 -1.24 -21.69
N CYS A 16 27.68 0.09 -21.88
CA CYS A 16 27.14 0.99 -20.87
C CYS A 16 25.64 0.72 -20.73
N GLY A 17 25.27 -0.09 -19.75
CA GLY A 17 23.88 -0.18 -19.30
C GLY A 17 23.48 1.17 -18.71
N ILE A 18 22.59 1.90 -19.39
CA ILE A 18 21.92 3.07 -18.82
C ILE A 18 20.96 2.52 -17.75
N ALA A 19 21.37 2.57 -16.49
CA ALA A 19 20.44 2.38 -15.37
C ALA A 19 19.43 3.53 -15.45
N GLY A 20 18.24 3.23 -15.93
CA GLY A 20 17.14 4.18 -15.93
C GLY A 20 16.89 4.63 -14.50
N ILE A 21 16.91 5.94 -14.25
CA ILE A 21 16.51 6.51 -12.97
C ILE A 21 14.97 6.34 -12.90
N ALA A 22 14.50 5.45 -12.04
CA ALA A 22 13.08 5.31 -11.79
C ALA A 22 12.62 6.50 -10.94
N TYR A 23 11.80 7.37 -11.51
CA TYR A 23 11.18 8.48 -10.78
C TYR A 23 9.93 7.98 -10.06
N ALA A 24 9.69 8.51 -8.85
CA ALA A 24 8.43 8.32 -8.16
C ALA A 24 7.29 8.99 -8.94
N THR A 25 6.14 8.32 -9.04
CA THR A 25 4.97 8.89 -9.71
C THR A 25 4.29 9.93 -8.81
N PRO A 26 3.93 11.11 -9.32
CA PRO A 26 3.33 12.16 -8.50
C PRO A 26 1.91 11.81 -8.06
N VAL A 27 1.45 12.46 -6.99
CA VAL A 27 0.03 12.50 -6.61
C VAL A 27 -0.71 13.45 -7.56
N VAL A 28 -1.87 13.04 -8.06
CA VAL A 28 -2.71 13.84 -8.95
C VAL A 28 -4.15 13.91 -8.44
N GLY A 29 -4.79 15.06 -8.59
CA GLY A 29 -6.22 15.23 -8.30
C GLY A 29 -6.60 15.11 -6.82
N LEU A 30 -5.66 15.25 -5.89
CA LEU A 30 -5.95 15.30 -4.46
C LEU A 30 -6.65 16.63 -4.14
N LEU A 31 -7.91 16.57 -3.74
CA LEU A 31 -8.72 17.73 -3.35
C LEU A 31 -8.64 18.01 -1.85
N VAL A 32 -8.65 16.96 -1.03
CA VAL A 32 -8.54 17.00 0.42
C VAL A 32 -7.51 15.99 0.88
N GLY A 33 -6.62 16.42 1.76
CA GLY A 33 -5.60 15.59 2.39
C GLY A 33 -5.34 16.08 3.81
N THR A 34 -6.43 16.40 4.55
CA THR A 34 -6.38 17.06 5.86
C THR A 34 -6.13 16.06 6.99
N ILE A 35 -5.15 16.35 7.84
CA ILE A 35 -4.98 15.63 9.10
C ILE A 35 -6.04 16.11 10.06
N LEU A 36 -6.93 15.23 10.48
CA LEU A 36 -7.99 15.51 11.44
C LEU A 36 -7.51 15.36 12.88
N SER A 37 -6.64 14.40 13.12
CA SER A 37 -6.09 14.11 14.44
C SER A 37 -4.73 13.46 14.31
N SER A 38 -3.86 13.75 15.29
CA SER A 38 -2.55 13.10 15.45
C SER A 38 -2.21 13.02 16.92
N GLY A 39 -1.69 11.87 17.36
CA GLY A 39 -1.24 11.64 18.73
C GLY A 39 -0.14 10.60 18.79
N THR A 40 0.63 10.63 19.87
CA THR A 40 1.70 9.68 20.15
C THR A 40 1.31 8.76 21.30
N ILE A 41 1.56 7.48 21.16
CA ILE A 41 1.62 6.50 22.25
C ILE A 41 3.09 6.33 22.56
N ASP A 42 3.51 6.78 23.76
CA ASP A 42 4.93 6.84 24.12
C ASP A 42 5.53 5.46 24.44
N ASP A 43 4.70 4.54 24.89
CA ASP A 43 5.09 3.16 25.22
C ASP A 43 4.85 2.18 24.03
N GLU A 44 5.38 0.99 24.16
CA GLU A 44 5.03 -0.11 23.26
C GLU A 44 3.55 -0.50 23.40
N ILE A 45 2.91 -0.84 22.29
CA ILE A 45 1.55 -1.39 22.29
C ILE A 45 1.66 -2.91 22.39
N LYS A 46 0.95 -3.48 23.36
CA LYS A 46 0.80 -4.94 23.54
C LYS A 46 -0.68 -5.22 23.78
N MET A 47 -1.41 -5.43 22.70
CA MET A 47 -2.84 -5.73 22.77
C MET A 47 -3.11 -7.09 22.17
N ARG A 48 -3.87 -7.90 22.93
CA ARG A 48 -4.43 -9.15 22.45
C ARG A 48 -5.89 -9.19 22.86
N VAL A 49 -6.76 -9.40 21.90
CA VAL A 49 -8.22 -9.43 22.11
C VAL A 49 -8.76 -10.75 21.58
N HIS A 50 -9.58 -11.40 22.38
CA HIS A 50 -10.33 -12.60 22.04
C HIS A 50 -11.81 -12.32 22.35
N VAL A 51 -12.65 -12.42 21.35
CA VAL A 51 -14.10 -12.19 21.49
C VAL A 51 -14.83 -13.42 20.99
N PRO A 52 -15.54 -14.16 21.88
CA PRO A 52 -16.42 -15.23 21.43
C PRO A 52 -17.48 -14.68 20.48
N LEU A 53 -17.67 -15.34 19.34
CA LEU A 53 -18.70 -14.98 18.39
C LEU A 53 -19.94 -15.86 18.60
N PRO A 54 -21.14 -15.35 18.29
CA PRO A 54 -22.33 -16.18 18.31
C PRO A 54 -22.23 -17.31 17.28
N PRO A 55 -22.84 -18.48 17.54
CA PRO A 55 -22.89 -19.57 16.57
C PRO A 55 -23.44 -19.09 15.23
N VAL A 56 -22.85 -19.55 14.13
CA VAL A 56 -23.36 -19.23 12.78
C VAL A 56 -24.67 -20.01 12.59
N ALA A 57 -25.78 -19.29 12.40
CA ALA A 57 -27.07 -19.90 12.18
C ALA A 57 -27.05 -20.75 10.88
N GLY A 58 -27.36 -22.04 10.97
CA GLY A 58 -27.41 -22.97 9.84
C GLY A 58 -26.11 -23.76 9.56
N ALA A 59 -25.09 -23.64 10.39
CA ALA A 59 -23.97 -24.57 10.38
C ALA A 59 -24.40 -25.88 11.03
N ASP A 60 -24.39 -26.99 10.26
CA ASP A 60 -24.69 -28.31 10.80
C ASP A 60 -23.61 -28.69 11.81
N SER A 61 -24.04 -29.13 13.00
CA SER A 61 -23.22 -29.33 14.20
C SER A 61 -22.25 -30.51 14.12
N GLU A 62 -22.20 -31.24 13.01
CA GLU A 62 -21.41 -32.48 12.91
C GLU A 62 -19.98 -32.25 12.38
N ASP A 63 -19.66 -31.08 11.75
CA ASP A 63 -18.35 -30.79 11.16
C ASP A 63 -17.55 -29.70 11.91
N ASN A 64 -18.01 -29.18 13.04
CA ASN A 64 -17.47 -27.97 13.68
C ASN A 64 -16.87 -28.17 15.08
N GLU A 65 -16.44 -29.36 15.48
CA GLU A 65 -15.85 -29.57 16.82
C GLU A 65 -14.52 -28.81 17.08
N ASP A 66 -13.87 -28.22 16.05
CA ASP A 66 -12.58 -27.52 16.17
C ASP A 66 -12.57 -26.07 15.61
N GLN A 67 -13.69 -25.50 15.21
CA GLN A 67 -13.70 -24.08 14.86
C GLN A 67 -13.95 -23.25 16.13
N ASP A 68 -12.87 -22.78 16.74
CA ASP A 68 -12.90 -21.68 17.71
C ASP A 68 -13.71 -20.52 17.10
N ASN A 69 -15.01 -20.41 17.43
CA ASN A 69 -15.87 -19.33 16.95
C ASN A 69 -15.52 -18.05 17.71
N GLU A 70 -14.31 -17.55 17.50
CA GLU A 70 -13.75 -16.38 18.14
C GLU A 70 -13.21 -15.40 17.11
N TRP A 71 -13.44 -14.11 17.35
CA TRP A 71 -12.69 -13.05 16.71
C TRP A 71 -11.44 -12.76 17.53
N ARG A 72 -10.27 -12.85 16.89
CA ARG A 72 -8.96 -12.59 17.52
C ARG A 72 -8.24 -11.45 16.83
N ALA A 73 -7.63 -10.58 17.62
CA ALA A 73 -6.74 -9.54 17.13
C ALA A 73 -5.51 -9.41 18.02
N GLU A 74 -4.37 -9.23 17.41
CA GLU A 74 -3.12 -8.92 18.09
C GLU A 74 -2.49 -7.69 17.47
N LEU A 75 -2.08 -6.75 18.31
CA LEU A 75 -1.34 -5.56 17.91
C LEU A 75 -0.12 -5.42 18.82
N TYR A 76 1.05 -5.40 18.20
CA TYR A 76 2.31 -5.24 18.90
C TYR A 76 3.15 -4.15 18.21
N THR A 77 3.70 -3.21 19.01
CA THR A 77 4.74 -2.28 18.59
C THR A 77 5.94 -2.38 19.53
N SER A 78 7.15 -2.21 19.01
CA SER A 78 8.39 -2.31 19.79
C SER A 78 8.85 -0.98 20.39
N GLY A 79 8.02 0.06 20.36
CA GLY A 79 8.36 1.39 20.88
C GLY A 79 7.28 2.42 20.55
N PRO A 80 7.57 3.72 20.78
CA PRO A 80 6.63 4.80 20.57
C PRO A 80 6.06 4.82 19.16
N SER A 81 4.76 5.05 19.07
CA SER A 81 4.00 5.00 17.82
C SER A 81 3.10 6.22 17.67
N ASN A 82 2.94 6.71 16.44
CA ASN A 82 1.99 7.76 16.12
C ASN A 82 0.72 7.15 15.53
N ILE A 83 -0.42 7.63 16.02
CA ILE A 83 -1.72 7.44 15.37
C ILE A 83 -2.06 8.74 14.67
N VAL A 84 -2.34 8.67 13.36
CA VAL A 84 -2.75 9.83 12.56
C VAL A 84 -4.01 9.49 11.81
N VAL A 85 -5.03 10.33 11.91
CA VAL A 85 -6.28 10.21 11.15
C VAL A 85 -6.31 11.28 10.08
N GLN A 86 -6.53 10.89 8.84
CA GLN A 86 -6.52 11.78 7.69
C GLN A 86 -7.78 11.62 6.86
N ASP A 87 -8.37 12.74 6.48
CA ASP A 87 -9.45 12.86 5.51
C ASP A 87 -8.85 13.00 4.11
N VAL A 88 -9.32 12.18 3.14
CA VAL A 88 -8.76 12.12 1.79
C VAL A 88 -9.87 12.14 0.75
N VAL A 89 -9.79 13.10 -0.18
CA VAL A 89 -10.71 13.18 -1.32
C VAL A 89 -9.91 13.31 -2.61
N TYR A 90 -10.19 12.44 -3.56
CA TYR A 90 -9.67 12.50 -4.92
C TYR A 90 -10.75 12.86 -5.93
N ALA A 91 -10.45 13.83 -6.81
CA ALA A 91 -11.26 14.15 -7.96
C ALA A 91 -11.36 12.97 -8.95
N PRO A 92 -12.30 12.99 -9.91
CA PRO A 92 -12.29 12.09 -11.07
C PRO A 92 -10.92 12.05 -11.75
N GLY A 93 -10.39 10.84 -11.99
CA GLY A 93 -9.05 10.64 -12.55
C GLY A 93 -7.88 10.88 -11.60
N GLY A 94 -8.17 11.30 -10.36
CA GLY A 94 -7.12 11.50 -9.33
C GLY A 94 -6.51 10.19 -8.86
N HIS A 95 -5.22 10.24 -8.45
CA HIS A 95 -4.49 9.06 -8.00
C HIS A 95 -3.37 9.42 -7.02
N THR A 96 -2.95 8.41 -6.26
CA THR A 96 -1.89 8.56 -5.25
C THR A 96 -0.48 8.61 -5.83
N GLY A 97 -0.25 8.10 -7.05
CA GLY A 97 1.06 7.65 -7.45
C GLY A 97 1.48 6.38 -6.69
N TRP A 98 2.55 5.72 -7.14
CA TRP A 98 3.10 4.53 -6.47
C TRP A 98 3.79 4.91 -5.17
N HIS A 99 3.42 4.23 -4.08
CA HIS A 99 3.96 4.51 -2.75
C HIS A 99 3.82 3.31 -1.81
N SER A 100 4.35 3.46 -0.60
CA SER A 100 4.21 2.53 0.52
C SER A 100 4.09 3.30 1.83
N HIS A 101 3.79 2.59 2.91
CA HIS A 101 3.72 3.15 4.25
C HIS A 101 4.65 2.41 5.21
N PRO A 102 5.39 3.10 6.10
CA PRO A 102 6.30 2.45 7.07
C PRO A 102 5.56 1.98 8.33
N GLY A 103 4.35 1.42 8.17
CA GLY A 103 3.52 0.95 9.28
C GLY A 103 2.23 0.32 8.80
N ILE A 104 1.24 0.32 9.67
CA ILE A 104 -0.11 -0.20 9.42
C ILE A 104 -1.02 0.95 9.03
N LEU A 105 -1.83 0.73 8.02
CA LEU A 105 -2.83 1.67 7.54
C LEU A 105 -4.17 0.98 7.45
N LEU A 106 -5.18 1.60 8.03
CA LEU A 106 -6.58 1.18 7.95
C LEU A 106 -7.35 2.27 7.22
N SER A 107 -8.07 1.91 6.17
CA SER A 107 -8.84 2.85 5.36
C SER A 107 -10.27 2.38 5.18
N SER A 108 -11.21 3.34 5.15
CA SER A 108 -12.63 3.08 4.88
C SER A 108 -13.14 4.06 3.84
N VAL A 109 -13.79 3.55 2.80
CA VAL A 109 -14.38 4.36 1.73
C VAL A 109 -15.72 4.91 2.19
N ILE A 110 -15.85 6.25 2.20
CA ILE A 110 -17.04 6.98 2.64
C ILE A 110 -18.01 7.17 1.47
N SER A 111 -17.48 7.55 0.28
CA SER A 111 -18.28 7.74 -0.93
C SER A 111 -17.44 7.56 -2.19
N GLY A 112 -18.10 7.24 -3.31
CA GLY A 112 -17.45 6.87 -4.56
C GLY A 112 -16.85 5.47 -4.51
N SER A 113 -15.89 5.22 -5.39
CA SER A 113 -15.10 3.98 -5.40
C SER A 113 -13.65 4.27 -5.74
N ILE A 114 -12.76 3.38 -5.35
CA ILE A 114 -11.34 3.43 -5.68
C ILE A 114 -10.89 2.10 -6.28
N GLU A 115 -9.99 2.19 -7.26
CA GLU A 115 -9.19 1.05 -7.70
C GLU A 115 -7.84 1.08 -6.97
N TRP A 116 -7.52 0.00 -6.32
CA TRP A 116 -6.26 -0.24 -5.62
C TRP A 116 -5.43 -1.27 -6.39
N TYR A 117 -4.14 -1.03 -6.56
CA TYR A 117 -3.22 -1.90 -7.29
C TYR A 117 -2.02 -2.25 -6.42
N ASP A 118 -1.67 -3.52 -6.35
CA ASP A 118 -0.43 -3.97 -5.71
C ASP A 118 0.80 -3.81 -6.64
N SER A 119 1.98 -4.13 -6.13
CA SER A 119 3.25 -4.07 -6.89
C SER A 119 3.33 -5.04 -8.08
N ARG A 120 2.37 -5.96 -8.21
CA ARG A 120 2.19 -6.85 -9.37
C ARG A 120 1.08 -6.37 -10.30
N CYS A 121 0.60 -5.14 -10.08
CA CYS A 121 -0.52 -4.53 -10.80
C CYS A 121 -1.84 -5.34 -10.74
N ARG A 122 -2.03 -6.15 -9.71
CA ARG A 122 -3.31 -6.80 -9.46
C ARG A 122 -4.27 -5.78 -8.87
N LYS A 123 -5.44 -5.68 -9.50
CA LYS A 123 -6.47 -4.71 -9.16
C LYS A 123 -7.45 -5.25 -8.11
N HIS A 124 -7.78 -4.39 -7.14
CA HIS A 124 -8.92 -4.54 -6.26
C HIS A 124 -9.78 -3.28 -6.34
N VAL A 125 -11.09 -3.42 -6.22
CA VAL A 125 -12.04 -2.30 -6.21
C VAL A 125 -12.69 -2.22 -4.84
N TYR A 126 -12.72 -1.02 -4.26
CA TYR A 126 -13.37 -0.74 -2.98
C TYR A 126 -14.42 0.34 -3.19
N ASN A 127 -15.65 0.06 -2.80
CA ASN A 127 -16.81 0.93 -2.91
C ASN A 127 -17.15 1.59 -1.58
N ALA A 128 -18.03 2.56 -1.58
CA ALA A 128 -18.56 3.15 -0.34
C ALA A 128 -19.05 2.05 0.63
N GLY A 129 -18.54 2.09 1.87
CA GLY A 129 -18.78 1.09 2.91
C GLY A 129 -17.70 0.01 3.01
N ASP A 130 -16.84 -0.16 1.99
CA ASP A 130 -15.72 -1.09 2.06
C ASP A 130 -14.55 -0.51 2.86
N SER A 131 -13.71 -1.40 3.38
CA SER A 131 -12.47 -1.06 4.09
C SER A 131 -11.31 -1.88 3.54
N LEU A 132 -10.10 -1.32 3.64
CA LEU A 132 -8.87 -1.96 3.22
C LEU A 132 -7.74 -1.69 4.21
N THR A 133 -6.70 -2.51 4.11
CA THR A 133 -5.46 -2.35 4.87
C THR A 133 -4.28 -2.18 3.94
N GLU A 134 -3.35 -1.32 4.31
CA GLU A 134 -2.10 -1.09 3.59
C GLU A 134 -0.92 -1.15 4.57
N SER A 135 0.28 -1.35 4.03
CA SER A 135 1.51 -1.42 4.84
C SER A 135 2.75 -1.09 3.99
N THR A 136 3.85 -1.79 4.24
CA THR A 136 5.14 -1.57 3.56
C THR A 136 5.16 -2.00 2.08
N GLN A 137 4.12 -2.65 1.58
CA GLN A 137 4.05 -3.05 0.18
C GLN A 137 3.74 -1.85 -0.72
N THR A 138 4.46 -1.76 -1.85
CA THR A 138 4.22 -0.74 -2.87
C THR A 138 2.85 -0.94 -3.50
N HIS A 139 2.08 0.14 -3.57
CA HIS A 139 0.72 0.14 -4.12
C HIS A 139 0.40 1.50 -4.78
N TYR A 140 -0.74 1.52 -5.46
CA TYR A 140 -1.27 2.68 -6.18
C TYR A 140 -2.80 2.69 -6.04
N VAL A 141 -3.36 3.86 -5.79
CA VAL A 141 -4.82 4.06 -5.68
C VAL A 141 -5.26 5.11 -6.68
N ARG A 142 -6.36 4.87 -7.39
CA ARG A 142 -6.97 5.87 -8.27
C ARG A 142 -8.49 5.90 -8.16
N ASN A 143 -9.03 7.06 -8.44
CA ASN A 143 -10.45 7.27 -8.66
C ASN A 143 -10.75 7.25 -10.16
N VAL A 144 -11.48 6.25 -10.63
CA VAL A 144 -11.89 6.11 -12.05
C VAL A 144 -13.32 6.56 -12.29
N GLU A 145 -14.04 6.92 -11.23
CA GLU A 145 -15.43 7.38 -11.31
C GLU A 145 -15.54 8.82 -11.80
N ALA A 146 -16.75 9.20 -12.26
CA ALA A 146 -17.08 10.57 -12.65
C ALA A 146 -17.37 11.50 -11.45
N VAL A 147 -17.33 10.95 -10.21
CA VAL A 147 -17.55 11.67 -8.96
C VAL A 147 -16.32 11.56 -8.07
N ASN A 148 -16.23 12.39 -7.04
CA ASN A 148 -15.12 12.32 -6.09
C ASN A 148 -15.15 11.00 -5.32
N ALA A 149 -13.97 10.42 -5.10
CA ALA A 149 -13.77 9.34 -4.14
C ALA A 149 -13.32 9.94 -2.80
N HIS A 150 -14.03 9.60 -1.73
CA HIS A 150 -13.79 10.09 -0.39
C HIS A 150 -13.54 8.92 0.57
N PHE A 151 -12.43 8.94 1.29
CA PHE A 151 -12.09 7.90 2.25
C PHE A 151 -11.32 8.46 3.45
N MET A 152 -11.48 7.79 4.58
CA MET A 152 -10.77 8.09 5.81
C MET A 152 -9.60 7.11 5.96
N VAL A 153 -8.46 7.62 6.42
CA VAL A 153 -7.25 6.82 6.62
C VAL A 153 -6.76 6.98 8.04
N THR A 154 -6.50 5.87 8.71
CA THR A 154 -5.84 5.83 10.01
C THR A 154 -4.49 5.15 9.88
N TYR A 155 -3.43 5.88 10.22
CA TYR A 155 -2.06 5.40 10.25
C TYR A 155 -1.66 5.00 11.67
N LEU A 156 -0.99 3.87 11.81
CA LEU A 156 -0.21 3.49 12.97
C LEU A 156 1.24 3.27 12.51
N ILE A 157 2.11 4.22 12.81
CA ILE A 157 3.49 4.25 12.35
C ILE A 157 4.45 4.48 13.53
N ALA A 158 5.69 4.01 13.41
CA ALA A 158 6.70 4.30 14.41
C ALA A 158 6.92 5.83 14.53
N ASN A 159 7.15 6.32 15.74
CA ASN A 159 7.37 7.75 15.98
C ASN A 159 8.54 8.28 15.13
N GLY A 160 8.36 9.45 14.52
CA GLY A 160 9.34 10.09 13.64
C GLY A 160 9.38 9.55 12.21
N GLN A 161 8.60 8.53 11.86
CA GLN A 161 8.51 8.04 10.48
C GLN A 161 7.53 8.88 9.65
N PRO A 162 7.78 9.04 8.32
CA PRO A 162 6.84 9.67 7.42
C PRO A 162 5.59 8.79 7.27
N ARG A 163 4.45 9.38 6.94
CA ARG A 163 3.22 8.61 6.66
C ARG A 163 3.25 7.90 5.32
N ARG A 164 4.09 8.37 4.39
CA ARG A 164 4.18 7.90 3.01
C ARG A 164 5.64 7.89 2.56
N ILE A 165 5.99 6.88 1.78
CA ILE A 165 7.29 6.75 1.10
C ILE A 165 6.98 6.56 -0.39
N ASP A 166 7.37 7.51 -1.22
CA ASP A 166 7.19 7.42 -2.67
C ASP A 166 8.04 6.30 -3.25
N GLN A 167 7.46 5.56 -4.19
CA GLN A 167 8.06 4.40 -4.82
C GLN A 167 8.09 4.56 -6.35
N PRO A 168 9.06 3.95 -7.02
CA PRO A 168 9.04 3.87 -8.48
C PRO A 168 7.87 2.99 -8.94
N ALA A 169 7.33 3.32 -10.11
CA ALA A 169 6.33 2.48 -10.76
C ALA A 169 6.92 1.10 -11.10
N PRO A 170 6.21 -0.01 -10.81
CA PRO A 170 6.64 -1.34 -11.22
C PRO A 170 6.55 -1.50 -12.74
N ALA A 171 7.30 -2.45 -13.30
CA ALA A 171 7.40 -2.64 -14.75
C ALA A 171 6.04 -2.90 -15.44
N CYS A 172 5.05 -3.42 -14.72
CA CYS A 172 3.70 -3.64 -15.24
C CYS A 172 2.83 -2.36 -15.30
N ALA A 173 3.23 -1.27 -14.65
CA ALA A 173 2.41 -0.05 -14.53
C ALA A 173 2.14 0.61 -15.89
N ALA A 174 3.17 0.75 -16.73
CA ALA A 174 3.06 1.40 -18.03
C ALA A 174 2.02 0.76 -18.95
N ALA A 175 1.89 -0.57 -18.93
CA ALA A 175 0.90 -1.30 -19.74
C ALA A 175 -0.55 -1.02 -19.30
N LEU A 176 -0.76 -0.48 -18.10
CA LEU A 176 -2.07 -0.18 -17.50
C LEU A 176 -2.32 1.33 -17.36
N GLY A 177 -1.38 2.18 -17.80
CA GLY A 177 -1.48 3.63 -17.63
C GLY A 177 -1.50 4.05 -16.16
N LEU A 178 -0.60 3.45 -15.36
CA LEU A 178 -0.44 3.70 -13.92
C LEU A 178 0.93 4.36 -13.60
N ASP A 179 1.58 4.96 -14.56
CA ASP A 179 2.90 5.61 -14.50
C ASP A 179 2.81 7.15 -14.45
#